data_a46a7178892a01442d6421312dc47014
#
_entry.id   a46a7178892a01442d6421312dc47014
#
_cell.length_a   1.000
_cell.length_b   1.000
_cell.length_c   1.000
_cell.angle_alpha   90.00
_cell.angle_beta   90.00
_cell.angle_gamma   90.00
#
_symmetry.space_group_name_H-M   'P 1'
#
loop_
_entity.id
_entity.type
_entity.pdbx_description
1 polymer ?
#
loop_
_entity_poly.entity_id
_entity_poly.type
_entity_poly.pdbx_seq_one_letter_code
_entity_poly.pdbx_strand_id
1 'polypeptide(L)'
;MSLEDLFERSVEALRERGVLFAVAGGFAMDLYRREPRLTMDIDFAILTKTGDVGTATAIVESLGLHAGLAREADLAGGPLFAIRRRSTRPCMIVGRPAENPSGEGVDLLLPTLPWVASALKRAQANNVDFGFGPVPALTIEDAILSKLHALRRLRAKDLDDLQSIFEAQREIDIPFLAGQIHSFAIDIPRQAEPFLPDWLVKLSHAADRSTRGRHKP
;
A
#
# COMPACT_ATOMS: atom_id res chain seq x y z
N MET A 1 17.66 -14.65 -10.69
CA MET A 1 17.54 -13.19 -10.54
C MET A 1 17.38 -12.93 -9.06
N SER A 2 18.23 -12.11 -8.45
CA SER A 2 18.05 -11.74 -7.04
C SER A 2 16.91 -10.76 -6.86
N LEU A 3 16.44 -10.56 -5.62
CA LEU A 3 15.41 -9.57 -5.30
C LEU A 3 15.90 -8.14 -5.61
N GLU A 4 17.19 -7.88 -5.40
CA GLU A 4 17.84 -6.60 -5.73
C GLU A 4 17.83 -6.34 -7.23
N ASP A 5 18.25 -7.33 -8.05
CA ASP A 5 18.19 -7.22 -9.52
C ASP A 5 16.76 -6.99 -10.01
N LEU A 6 15.78 -7.68 -9.41
CA LEU A 6 14.37 -7.51 -9.74
C LEU A 6 13.88 -6.11 -9.39
N PHE A 7 14.33 -5.56 -8.25
CA PHE A 7 13.96 -4.23 -7.81
C PHE A 7 14.49 -3.16 -8.80
N GLU A 8 15.79 -3.18 -9.09
CA GLU A 8 16.43 -2.24 -10.02
C GLU A 8 15.75 -2.28 -11.39
N ARG A 9 15.59 -3.46 -11.98
CA ARG A 9 14.91 -3.64 -13.27
C ARG A 9 13.44 -3.17 -13.24
N SER A 10 12.76 -3.32 -12.13
CA SER A 10 11.39 -2.82 -11.98
C SER A 10 11.34 -1.30 -12.03
N VAL A 11 12.28 -0.64 -11.34
CA VAL A 11 12.42 0.82 -11.36
C VAL A 11 12.74 1.32 -12.78
N GLU A 12 13.64 0.66 -13.49
CA GLU A 12 13.97 0.97 -14.89
C GLU A 12 12.74 0.82 -15.78
N ALA A 13 12.04 -0.29 -15.71
CA ALA A 13 10.84 -0.55 -16.52
C ALA A 13 9.71 0.47 -16.27
N LEU A 14 9.56 0.96 -15.04
CA LEU A 14 8.60 2.01 -14.68
C LEU A 14 9.03 3.37 -15.27
N ARG A 15 10.32 3.71 -15.19
CA ARG A 15 10.91 4.93 -15.74
C ARG A 15 10.81 4.98 -17.27
N GLU A 16 11.19 3.91 -17.96
CA GLU A 16 11.12 3.81 -19.42
C GLU A 16 9.71 4.03 -19.98
N ARG A 17 8.70 3.60 -19.24
CA ARG A 17 7.29 3.81 -19.63
C ARG A 17 6.72 5.16 -19.17
N GLY A 18 7.51 6.00 -18.52
CA GLY A 18 7.08 7.29 -18.01
C GLY A 18 5.93 7.20 -16.99
N VAL A 19 5.83 6.09 -16.27
CA VAL A 19 4.82 5.89 -15.25
C VAL A 19 5.26 6.55 -13.95
N LEU A 20 4.39 7.39 -13.37
CA LEU A 20 4.63 7.93 -12.05
C LEU A 20 4.48 6.80 -11.02
N PHE A 21 5.49 6.62 -10.18
CA PHE A 21 5.51 5.52 -9.21
C PHE A 21 6.20 5.92 -7.90
N ALA A 22 6.01 5.08 -6.88
CA ALA A 22 6.76 5.12 -5.63
C ALA A 22 6.86 3.72 -5.02
N VAL A 23 7.96 3.45 -4.35
CA VAL A 23 8.13 2.25 -3.52
C VAL A 23 7.09 2.27 -2.41
N ALA A 24 6.43 1.13 -2.21
CA ALA A 24 5.36 0.92 -1.24
C ALA A 24 5.61 -0.36 -0.42
N GLY A 25 4.60 -0.85 0.26
CA GLY A 25 4.63 -2.15 0.95
C GLY A 25 5.77 -2.32 1.95
N GLY A 26 6.39 -3.50 1.94
CA GLY A 26 7.44 -3.87 2.89
C GLY A 26 8.65 -2.98 2.83
N PHE A 27 9.20 -2.74 1.64
CA PHE A 27 10.38 -1.89 1.46
C PHE A 27 10.17 -0.44 1.92
N ALA A 28 8.99 0.14 1.68
CA ALA A 28 8.67 1.47 2.19
C ALA A 28 8.50 1.47 3.71
N MET A 29 7.94 0.38 4.29
CA MET A 29 7.82 0.23 5.74
C MET A 29 9.18 0.20 6.42
N ASP A 30 10.13 -0.54 5.86
CA ASP A 30 11.47 -0.74 6.44
C ASP A 30 12.27 0.57 6.56
N LEU A 31 11.93 1.62 5.80
CA LEU A 31 12.49 2.96 5.97
C LEU A 31 12.12 3.60 7.32
N TYR A 32 11.01 3.21 7.90
CA TYR A 32 10.40 3.87 9.05
C TYR A 32 10.31 2.97 10.28
N ARG A 33 10.40 1.66 10.11
CA ARG A 33 10.36 0.68 11.21
C ARG A 33 11.57 0.84 12.13
N ARG A 34 11.42 0.38 13.36
CA ARG A 34 12.52 0.26 14.32
C ARG A 34 13.55 -0.76 13.84
N GLU A 35 13.08 -1.91 13.35
CA GLU A 35 13.90 -3.00 12.82
C GLU A 35 13.36 -3.43 11.46
N PRO A 36 14.19 -3.49 10.41
CA PRO A 36 13.78 -4.03 9.12
C PRO A 36 13.30 -5.48 9.25
N ARG A 37 12.40 -5.89 8.38
CA ARG A 37 11.99 -7.28 8.28
C ARG A 37 12.25 -7.84 6.89
N LEU A 38 12.37 -9.16 6.81
CA LEU A 38 12.46 -9.82 5.52
C LEU A 38 11.18 -9.59 4.72
N THR A 39 11.33 -9.08 3.51
CA THR A 39 10.27 -8.97 2.51
C THR A 39 10.67 -9.72 1.25
N MET A 40 9.70 -10.40 0.63
CA MET A 40 9.93 -11.20 -0.58
C MET A 40 9.29 -10.55 -1.82
N ASP A 41 8.45 -9.56 -1.61
CA ASP A 41 7.72 -8.86 -2.66
C ASP A 41 8.15 -7.39 -2.72
N ILE A 42 8.31 -6.88 -3.92
CA ILE A 42 8.56 -5.47 -4.17
C ILE A 42 7.22 -4.84 -4.55
N ASP A 43 6.74 -3.96 -3.69
CA ASP A 43 5.48 -3.25 -3.92
C ASP A 43 5.76 -1.86 -4.50
N PHE A 44 5.10 -1.50 -5.59
CA PHE A 44 5.07 -0.14 -6.11
C PHE A 44 3.64 0.38 -6.17
N ALA A 45 3.41 1.58 -5.67
CA ALA A 45 2.24 2.35 -6.06
C ALA A 45 2.52 3.00 -7.43
N ILE A 46 1.57 2.93 -8.36
CA ILE A 46 1.73 3.48 -9.72
C ILE A 46 0.54 4.31 -10.13
N LEU A 47 0.77 5.33 -10.96
CA LEU A 47 -0.29 6.15 -11.54
C LEU A 47 -0.48 5.79 -13.02
N THR A 48 -1.52 5.00 -13.28
CA THR A 48 -2.02 4.76 -14.64
C THR A 48 -3.33 5.50 -14.86
N LYS A 49 -3.83 5.56 -16.10
CA LYS A 49 -5.19 6.00 -16.34
C LYS A 49 -6.17 5.09 -15.58
N THR A 50 -7.21 5.65 -15.01
CA THR A 50 -8.19 4.87 -14.25
C THR A 50 -8.76 3.73 -15.10
N GLY A 51 -8.58 2.50 -14.62
CA GLY A 51 -9.02 1.28 -15.31
C GLY A 51 -8.03 0.72 -16.33
N ASP A 52 -6.91 1.40 -16.60
CA ASP A 52 -5.86 0.87 -17.46
C ASP A 52 -4.97 -0.11 -16.68
N VAL A 53 -5.32 -1.37 -16.76
CA VAL A 53 -4.52 -2.48 -16.25
C VAL A 53 -3.47 -2.96 -17.27
N GLY A 54 -3.63 -2.62 -18.53
CA GLY A 54 -2.75 -3.08 -19.63
C GLY A 54 -1.33 -2.59 -19.45
N THR A 55 -1.14 -1.31 -19.12
CA THR A 55 0.19 -0.75 -18.85
C THR A 55 0.86 -1.47 -17.67
N ALA A 56 0.15 -1.69 -16.57
CA ALA A 56 0.71 -2.38 -15.39
C ALA A 56 1.05 -3.86 -15.71
N THR A 57 0.17 -4.54 -16.43
CA THR A 57 0.42 -5.92 -16.91
C THR A 57 1.67 -5.98 -17.78
N ALA A 58 1.79 -5.09 -18.76
CA ALA A 58 2.95 -5.06 -19.66
C ALA A 58 4.27 -4.74 -18.92
N ILE A 59 4.25 -3.97 -17.83
CA ILE A 59 5.42 -3.76 -16.97
C ILE A 59 5.85 -5.08 -16.35
N VAL A 60 4.93 -5.77 -15.69
CA VAL A 60 5.19 -7.05 -15.01
C VAL A 60 5.71 -8.10 -16.00
N GLU A 61 5.07 -8.23 -17.15
CA GLU A 61 5.48 -9.18 -18.19
C GLU A 61 6.87 -8.87 -18.76
N SER A 62 7.23 -7.58 -18.89
CA SER A 62 8.58 -7.20 -19.35
C SER A 62 9.71 -7.60 -18.39
N LEU A 63 9.39 -7.86 -17.13
CA LEU A 63 10.31 -8.40 -16.13
C LEU A 63 10.46 -9.93 -16.20
N GLY A 64 9.73 -10.58 -17.09
CA GLY A 64 9.69 -12.05 -17.22
C GLY A 64 8.77 -12.71 -16.17
N LEU A 65 7.84 -11.94 -15.58
CA LEU A 65 6.91 -12.42 -14.58
C LEU A 65 5.52 -12.65 -15.20
N HIS A 66 4.77 -13.61 -14.66
CA HIS A 66 3.36 -13.77 -14.95
C HIS A 66 2.53 -12.74 -14.18
N ALA A 67 1.71 -11.99 -14.90
CA ALA A 67 0.83 -10.99 -14.33
C ALA A 67 -0.51 -11.59 -13.92
N GLY A 68 -0.83 -11.50 -12.63
CA GLY A 68 -2.13 -11.80 -12.05
C GLY A 68 -2.87 -10.53 -11.66
N LEU A 69 -4.19 -10.52 -11.79
CA LEU A 69 -5.03 -9.38 -11.43
C LEU A 69 -5.69 -9.63 -10.08
N ALA A 70 -5.49 -8.71 -9.14
CA ALA A 70 -6.19 -8.75 -7.86
C ALA A 70 -7.18 -7.59 -7.72
N ARG A 71 -8.34 -7.88 -7.14
CA ARG A 71 -9.37 -6.90 -6.78
C ARG A 71 -9.43 -6.76 -5.27
N GLU A 72 -9.86 -5.60 -4.80
CA GLU A 72 -10.04 -5.38 -3.36
C GLU A 72 -11.01 -6.40 -2.74
N ALA A 73 -12.03 -6.80 -3.48
CA ALA A 73 -12.97 -7.84 -3.07
C ALA A 73 -12.32 -9.23 -2.90
N ASP A 74 -11.42 -9.61 -3.82
CA ASP A 74 -10.74 -10.90 -3.81
C ASP A 74 -9.74 -11.01 -2.65
N LEU A 75 -9.17 -9.88 -2.33
CA LEU A 75 -8.21 -9.75 -1.23
C LEU A 75 -8.87 -9.75 0.16
N ALA A 76 -10.17 -9.63 0.21
CA ALA A 76 -10.95 -9.47 1.43
C ALA A 76 -11.38 -10.81 2.05
N GLY A 77 -10.51 -11.58 2.59
CA GLY A 77 -10.92 -12.71 3.44
C GLY A 77 -11.90 -12.24 4.54
N GLY A 78 -13.22 -12.42 4.36
CA GLY A 78 -14.22 -11.99 5.33
C GLY A 78 -15.65 -12.32 4.89
N PRO A 79 -16.67 -12.18 5.77
CA PRO A 79 -18.05 -12.55 5.46
C PRO A 79 -18.58 -11.79 4.23
N LEU A 80 -19.39 -12.45 3.43
CA LEU A 80 -19.98 -11.96 2.16
C LEU A 80 -20.64 -10.57 2.25
N PHE A 81 -21.19 -10.16 3.40
CA PHE A 81 -21.79 -8.85 3.60
C PHE A 81 -20.74 -7.70 3.65
N ALA A 82 -19.51 -7.99 4.06
CA ALA A 82 -18.42 -7.02 4.04
C ALA A 82 -17.91 -6.76 2.60
N ILE A 83 -18.13 -7.69 1.68
CA ILE A 83 -17.72 -7.62 0.28
C ILE A 83 -18.57 -6.61 -0.51
N ARG A 84 -19.84 -6.41 -0.16
CA ARG A 84 -20.76 -5.50 -0.87
C ARG A 84 -20.32 -4.03 -0.92
N ARG A 85 -19.43 -3.60 -0.03
CA ARG A 85 -18.88 -2.22 -0.01
C ARG A 85 -17.50 -2.11 -0.65
N ARG A 86 -16.94 -3.20 -1.19
CA ARG A 86 -15.60 -3.21 -1.76
C ARG A 86 -15.65 -3.11 -3.27
N SER A 87 -14.67 -2.39 -3.81
CA SER A 87 -14.55 -2.25 -5.26
C SER A 87 -14.27 -3.61 -5.91
N THR A 88 -15.04 -3.93 -6.96
CA THR A 88 -14.76 -5.05 -7.86
C THR A 88 -13.73 -4.67 -8.93
N ARG A 89 -13.29 -3.40 -8.94
CA ARG A 89 -12.27 -2.92 -9.88
C ARG A 89 -10.90 -3.51 -9.49
N PRO A 90 -10.03 -3.74 -10.48
CA PRO A 90 -8.65 -4.09 -10.23
C PRO A 90 -7.98 -3.06 -9.31
N CYS A 91 -7.31 -3.53 -8.27
CA CYS A 91 -6.57 -2.66 -7.35
C CYS A 91 -5.07 -2.97 -7.32
N MET A 92 -4.66 -4.09 -7.91
CA MET A 92 -3.27 -4.50 -7.95
C MET A 92 -3.02 -5.45 -9.10
N ILE A 93 -1.85 -5.37 -9.72
CA ILE A 93 -1.28 -6.40 -10.57
C ILE A 93 -0.19 -7.11 -9.79
N VAL A 94 -0.30 -8.42 -9.69
CA VAL A 94 0.63 -9.29 -8.96
C VAL A 94 1.54 -9.98 -9.97
N GLY A 95 2.83 -9.76 -9.90
CA GLY A 95 3.84 -10.39 -10.76
C GLY A 95 4.58 -11.52 -10.04
N ARG A 96 4.54 -12.73 -10.57
CA ARG A 96 5.24 -13.88 -9.98
C ARG A 96 5.94 -14.71 -11.06
N PRO A 97 7.05 -15.39 -10.74
CA PRO A 97 7.64 -16.38 -11.66
C PRO A 97 6.67 -17.51 -11.97
N ALA A 98 6.65 -17.98 -13.23
CA ALA A 98 5.75 -19.06 -13.65
C ALA A 98 5.96 -20.36 -12.85
N GLU A 99 7.22 -20.69 -12.60
CA GLU A 99 7.64 -21.91 -11.93
C GLU A 99 7.45 -21.84 -10.40
N ASN A 100 7.34 -20.64 -9.84
CA ASN A 100 7.23 -20.42 -8.39
C ASN A 100 6.26 -19.29 -8.07
N PRO A 101 4.94 -19.55 -8.06
CA PRO A 101 3.92 -18.54 -7.74
C PRO A 101 4.02 -17.94 -6.32
N SER A 102 4.78 -18.58 -5.43
CA SER A 102 5.03 -18.11 -4.06
C SER A 102 6.42 -17.50 -3.90
N GLY A 103 7.18 -17.38 -4.98
CA GLY A 103 8.51 -16.80 -4.99
C GLY A 103 8.49 -15.26 -4.94
N GLU A 104 9.69 -14.71 -4.95
CA GLU A 104 9.89 -13.27 -5.03
C GLU A 104 9.17 -12.68 -6.24
N GLY A 105 8.60 -11.49 -6.08
CA GLY A 105 7.79 -10.89 -7.11
C GLY A 105 7.63 -9.39 -7.00
N VAL A 106 6.81 -8.84 -7.90
CA VAL A 106 6.50 -7.41 -7.98
C VAL A 106 5.00 -7.20 -7.94
N ASP A 107 4.54 -6.35 -7.04
CA ASP A 107 3.15 -5.98 -6.91
C ASP A 107 2.96 -4.50 -7.26
N LEU A 108 2.10 -4.22 -8.25
CA LEU A 108 1.79 -2.87 -8.70
C LEU A 108 0.42 -2.43 -8.17
N LEU A 109 0.41 -1.54 -7.18
CA LEU A 109 -0.78 -0.98 -6.56
C LEU A 109 -1.37 0.11 -7.47
N LEU A 110 -2.64 -0.04 -7.85
CA LEU A 110 -3.31 0.79 -8.84
C LEU A 110 -4.05 1.98 -8.21
N PRO A 111 -4.30 3.07 -8.95
CA PRO A 111 -4.97 4.28 -8.46
C PRO A 111 -6.48 4.09 -8.18
N THR A 112 -7.00 2.89 -8.30
CA THR A 112 -8.32 2.49 -7.78
C THR A 112 -8.35 2.39 -6.26
N LEU A 113 -7.19 2.22 -5.62
CA LEU A 113 -7.05 2.41 -4.16
C LEU A 113 -7.09 3.92 -3.86
N PRO A 114 -7.92 4.37 -2.91
CA PRO A 114 -8.24 5.79 -2.74
C PRO A 114 -7.04 6.66 -2.35
N TRP A 115 -6.04 6.09 -1.69
CA TRP A 115 -4.85 6.78 -1.22
C TRP A 115 -3.73 6.90 -2.27
N VAL A 116 -3.67 6.02 -3.27
CA VAL A 116 -2.53 5.89 -4.20
C VAL A 116 -2.23 7.19 -4.94
N ALA A 117 -3.21 7.83 -5.57
CA ALA A 117 -2.96 9.00 -6.41
C ALA A 117 -2.41 10.21 -5.63
N SER A 118 -2.87 10.41 -4.37
CA SER A 118 -2.39 11.48 -3.52
C SER A 118 -1.02 11.17 -2.91
N ALA A 119 -0.79 9.92 -2.51
CA ALA A 119 0.49 9.46 -1.99
C ALA A 119 1.61 9.59 -3.02
N LEU A 120 1.35 9.21 -4.27
CA LEU A 120 2.32 9.33 -5.35
C LEU A 120 2.81 10.76 -5.58
N LYS A 121 1.93 11.76 -5.44
CA LYS A 121 2.33 13.18 -5.57
C LYS A 121 3.32 13.59 -4.47
N ARG A 122 3.11 13.14 -3.23
CA ARG A 122 4.00 13.44 -2.10
C ARG A 122 5.31 12.67 -2.20
N ALA A 123 5.24 11.41 -2.61
CA ALA A 123 6.41 10.54 -2.76
C ALA A 123 7.47 11.10 -3.72
N GLN A 124 7.08 11.92 -4.70
CA GLN A 124 8.04 12.52 -5.63
C GLN A 124 9.07 13.45 -4.94
N ALA A 125 8.75 13.98 -3.77
CA ALA A 125 9.68 14.74 -2.94
C ALA A 125 10.45 13.89 -1.92
N ASN A 126 10.08 12.60 -1.76
CA ASN A 126 10.66 11.66 -0.81
C ASN A 126 11.49 10.60 -1.56
N ASN A 127 12.67 10.98 -2.02
CA ASN A 127 13.57 10.09 -2.73
C ASN A 127 14.53 9.40 -1.75
N VAL A 128 14.66 8.08 -1.90
CA VAL A 128 15.51 7.22 -1.08
C VAL A 128 16.44 6.43 -1.99
N ASP A 129 17.71 6.31 -1.61
CA ASP A 129 18.68 5.46 -2.31
C ASP A 129 18.59 4.04 -1.75
N PHE A 130 18.20 3.10 -2.61
CA PHE A 130 18.13 1.67 -2.33
C PHE A 130 19.38 0.92 -2.79
N GLY A 131 20.49 1.62 -3.09
CA GLY A 131 21.76 1.05 -3.53
C GLY A 131 22.01 1.21 -5.04
N PHE A 132 21.01 1.66 -5.79
CA PHE A 132 21.09 1.90 -7.26
C PHE A 132 20.57 3.29 -7.66
N GLY A 133 20.66 4.24 -6.74
CA GLY A 133 20.30 5.63 -6.94
C GLY A 133 18.92 6.01 -6.37
N PRO A 134 18.55 7.29 -6.45
CA PRO A 134 17.34 7.82 -5.79
C PRO A 134 16.06 7.30 -6.46
N VAL A 135 15.16 6.75 -5.64
CA VAL A 135 13.85 6.21 -6.03
C VAL A 135 12.77 6.84 -5.16
N PRO A 136 11.65 7.33 -5.72
CA PRO A 136 10.53 7.82 -4.93
C PRO A 136 9.97 6.71 -4.03
N ALA A 137 9.76 7.01 -2.74
CA ALA A 137 9.16 6.10 -1.78
C ALA A 137 7.99 6.78 -1.06
N LEU A 138 7.02 6.02 -0.58
CA LEU A 138 5.93 6.58 0.23
C LEU A 138 6.48 7.31 1.44
N THR A 139 5.87 8.45 1.83
CA THR A 139 6.16 9.10 3.11
C THR A 139 5.70 8.23 4.27
N ILE A 140 6.15 8.52 5.49
CA ILE A 140 5.76 7.75 6.67
C ILE A 140 4.23 7.73 6.86
N GLU A 141 3.55 8.86 6.65
CA GLU A 141 2.10 8.96 6.77
C GLU A 141 1.39 8.13 5.71
N ASP A 142 1.87 8.15 4.45
CA ASP A 142 1.28 7.38 3.37
C ASP A 142 1.54 5.87 3.55
N ALA A 143 2.68 5.52 4.08
CA ALA A 143 3.01 4.16 4.47
C ALA A 143 2.06 3.65 5.57
N ILE A 144 1.84 4.45 6.63
CA ILE A 144 0.85 4.16 7.68
C ILE A 144 -0.56 4.03 7.07
N LEU A 145 -0.99 4.98 6.23
CA LEU A 145 -2.31 4.94 5.58
C LEU A 145 -2.53 3.68 4.75
N SER A 146 -1.51 3.27 3.99
CA SER A 146 -1.57 2.05 3.18
C SER A 146 -1.81 0.81 4.04
N LYS A 147 -1.15 0.72 5.19
CA LYS A 147 -1.29 -0.37 6.15
C LYS A 147 -2.62 -0.32 6.90
N LEU A 148 -3.06 0.85 7.32
CA LEU A 148 -4.39 1.01 7.92
C LEU A 148 -5.50 0.60 6.95
N HIS A 149 -5.38 0.95 5.66
CA HIS A 149 -6.31 0.50 4.64
C HIS A 149 -6.29 -1.02 4.46
N ALA A 150 -5.10 -1.65 4.50
CA ALA A 150 -4.94 -3.09 4.41
C ALA A 150 -5.37 -3.83 5.68
N LEU A 151 -5.34 -3.18 6.84
CA LEU A 151 -5.61 -3.76 8.16
C LEU A 151 -7.02 -4.37 8.30
N ARG A 152 -7.96 -3.97 7.43
CA ARG A 152 -9.29 -4.58 7.33
C ARG A 152 -9.25 -6.11 7.17
N ARG A 153 -8.11 -6.68 6.79
CA ARG A 153 -7.87 -8.13 6.68
C ARG A 153 -7.27 -8.75 7.93
N LEU A 154 -6.92 -7.95 8.93
CA LEU A 154 -6.28 -8.38 10.17
C LEU A 154 -5.04 -9.27 9.94
N ARG A 155 -4.26 -8.96 8.92
CA ARG A 155 -3.00 -9.68 8.70
C ARG A 155 -1.99 -9.27 9.76
N ALA A 156 -1.40 -10.26 10.46
CA ALA A 156 -0.42 -10.01 11.50
C ALA A 156 0.75 -9.13 11.04
N LYS A 157 1.20 -9.31 9.79
CA LYS A 157 2.30 -8.52 9.22
C LYS A 157 1.97 -7.02 9.09
N ASP A 158 0.71 -6.67 8.76
CA ASP A 158 0.33 -5.25 8.63
C ASP A 158 0.23 -4.57 9.99
N LEU A 159 -0.17 -5.32 11.01
CA LEU A 159 -0.21 -4.86 12.39
C LEU A 159 1.20 -4.70 12.97
N ASP A 160 2.08 -5.68 12.73
CA ASP A 160 3.49 -5.63 13.11
C ASP A 160 4.23 -4.45 12.47
N ASP A 161 3.98 -4.19 11.19
CA ASP A 161 4.54 -3.02 10.49
C ASP A 161 4.13 -1.71 11.18
N LEU A 162 2.85 -1.54 11.52
CA LEU A 162 2.35 -0.35 12.20
C LEU A 162 2.95 -0.20 13.60
N GLN A 163 2.96 -1.27 14.41
CA GLN A 163 3.53 -1.25 15.75
C GLN A 163 5.00 -0.83 15.71
N SER A 164 5.79 -1.45 14.83
CA SER A 164 7.22 -1.16 14.70
C SER A 164 7.51 0.29 14.27
N ILE A 165 6.67 0.90 13.40
CA ILE A 165 6.78 2.33 13.06
C ILE A 165 6.51 3.21 14.28
N PHE A 166 5.46 2.94 15.05
CA PHE A 166 5.14 3.74 16.23
C PHE A 166 6.19 3.58 17.34
N GLU A 167 6.77 2.39 17.50
CA GLU A 167 7.87 2.14 18.42
C GLU A 167 9.17 2.86 18.01
N ALA A 168 9.39 3.10 16.72
CA ALA A 168 10.54 3.85 16.23
C ALA A 168 10.51 5.34 16.61
N GLN A 169 9.40 5.84 17.15
CA GLN A 169 9.22 7.24 17.60
C GLN A 169 9.60 8.28 16.54
N ARG A 170 9.29 8.00 15.27
CA ARG A 170 9.49 8.93 14.16
C ARG A 170 8.51 10.10 14.26
N GLU A 171 8.92 11.25 13.73
CA GLU A 171 7.98 12.36 13.55
C GLU A 171 6.92 11.99 12.54
N ILE A 172 5.66 12.19 12.93
CA ILE A 172 4.47 11.90 12.11
C ILE A 172 3.61 13.17 12.11
N ASP A 173 3.21 13.62 10.93
CA ASP A 173 2.21 14.69 10.80
C ASP A 173 0.83 14.16 11.16
N ILE A 174 0.52 14.17 12.47
CA ILE A 174 -0.75 13.68 13.01
C ILE A 174 -1.96 14.43 12.43
N PRO A 175 -1.95 15.78 12.31
CA PRO A 175 -3.04 16.52 11.67
C PRO A 175 -3.30 16.06 10.22
N PHE A 176 -2.24 15.89 9.43
CA PHE A 176 -2.36 15.38 8.07
C PHE A 176 -2.92 13.96 8.06
N LEU A 177 -2.36 13.05 8.85
CA LEU A 177 -2.81 11.66 8.93
C LEU A 177 -4.28 11.56 9.34
N ALA A 178 -4.72 12.36 10.32
CA ALA A 178 -6.12 12.45 10.75
C ALA A 178 -7.05 12.87 9.61
N GLY A 179 -6.66 13.90 8.85
CA GLY A 179 -7.40 14.36 7.67
C GLY A 179 -7.56 13.26 6.62
N GLN A 180 -6.51 12.46 6.38
CA GLN A 180 -6.55 11.37 5.41
C GLN A 180 -7.40 10.18 5.91
N ILE A 181 -7.26 9.79 7.18
CA ILE A 181 -8.10 8.73 7.80
C ILE A 181 -9.59 9.09 7.64
N HIS A 182 -9.95 10.34 7.91
CA HIS A 182 -11.30 10.82 7.73
C HIS A 182 -11.74 10.82 6.26
N SER A 183 -10.91 11.35 5.37
CA SER A 183 -11.20 11.48 3.92
C SER A 183 -11.43 10.13 3.26
N PHE A 184 -10.65 9.12 3.62
CA PHE A 184 -10.74 7.76 3.06
C PHE A 184 -11.66 6.83 3.86
N ALA A 185 -12.32 7.34 4.90
CA ALA A 185 -13.18 6.57 5.79
C ALA A 185 -12.50 5.28 6.28
N ILE A 186 -11.25 5.41 6.74
CA ILE A 186 -10.48 4.28 7.25
C ILE A 186 -11.05 3.88 8.62
N ASP A 187 -11.46 2.63 8.72
CA ASP A 187 -11.96 2.02 9.95
C ASP A 187 -10.93 1.03 10.49
N ILE A 188 -10.57 1.17 11.75
CA ILE A 188 -9.66 0.26 12.45
C ILE A 188 -10.49 -0.87 13.05
N PRO A 189 -10.22 -2.13 12.69
CA PRO A 189 -10.91 -3.27 13.28
C PRO A 189 -10.70 -3.32 14.80
N ARG A 190 -11.75 -3.57 15.57
CA ARG A 190 -11.67 -3.64 17.05
C ARG A 190 -10.58 -4.58 17.56
N GLN A 191 -10.33 -5.67 16.85
CA GLN A 191 -9.29 -6.63 17.20
C GLN A 191 -7.87 -6.06 17.07
N ALA A 192 -7.68 -5.00 16.27
CA ALA A 192 -6.40 -4.31 16.11
C ALA A 192 -6.19 -3.17 17.11
N GLU A 193 -7.27 -2.62 17.67
CA GLU A 193 -7.21 -1.45 18.56
C GLU A 193 -6.23 -1.61 19.74
N PRO A 194 -6.15 -2.76 20.44
CA PRO A 194 -5.23 -2.92 21.57
C PRO A 194 -3.75 -2.82 21.21
N PHE A 195 -3.42 -2.92 19.93
CA PHE A 195 -2.05 -2.94 19.42
C PHE A 195 -1.62 -1.62 18.77
N LEU A 196 -2.49 -0.62 18.76
CA LEU A 196 -2.26 0.67 18.12
C LEU A 196 -2.33 1.80 19.15
N PRO A 197 -1.67 2.95 18.89
CA PRO A 197 -1.73 4.08 19.79
C PRO A 197 -3.18 4.58 19.99
N ASP A 198 -3.53 4.92 21.22
CA ASP A 198 -4.87 5.41 21.58
C ASP A 198 -5.35 6.60 20.73
N TRP A 199 -4.43 7.51 20.39
CA TRP A 199 -4.76 8.68 19.58
C TRP A 199 -5.23 8.27 18.18
N LEU A 200 -4.61 7.24 17.58
CA LEU A 200 -4.95 6.73 16.26
C LEU A 200 -6.33 6.07 16.24
N VAL A 201 -6.60 5.25 17.26
CA VAL A 201 -7.91 4.60 17.46
C VAL A 201 -9.01 5.65 17.64
N LYS A 202 -8.76 6.69 18.44
CA LYS A 202 -9.72 7.81 18.62
C LYS A 202 -10.01 8.55 17.32
N LEU A 203 -8.99 8.78 16.48
CA LEU A 203 -9.16 9.43 15.16
C LEU A 203 -10.04 8.60 14.23
N SER A 204 -9.83 7.29 14.16
CA SER A 204 -10.65 6.38 13.35
C SER A 204 -12.12 6.41 13.79
N HIS A 205 -12.39 6.32 15.09
CA HIS A 205 -13.76 6.37 15.62
C HIS A 205 -14.46 7.72 15.39
N ALA A 206 -13.71 8.82 15.37
CA ALA A 206 -14.28 10.14 15.07
C ALA A 206 -14.70 10.23 13.59
N ALA A 207 -13.95 9.63 12.69
CA ALA A 207 -14.28 9.55 11.26
C ALA A 207 -15.57 8.75 11.00
N ASP A 208 -15.77 7.61 11.68
CA ASP A 208 -16.97 6.78 11.52
C ASP A 208 -18.26 7.51 11.96
N ARG A 209 -18.20 8.27 13.05
CA ARG A 209 -19.35 9.05 13.54
C ARG A 209 -19.80 10.13 12.57
N SER A 210 -18.89 10.80 11.90
CA SER A 210 -19.21 11.88 10.96
C SER A 210 -19.84 11.36 9.65
N THR A 211 -19.49 10.17 9.21
CA THR A 211 -20.05 9.52 8.01
C THR A 211 -21.46 8.96 8.27
N ARG A 212 -21.73 8.43 9.45
CA ARG A 212 -23.06 7.91 9.82
C ARG A 212 -24.09 9.02 10.04
N GLY A 213 -23.67 10.22 10.44
CA GLY A 213 -24.54 11.39 10.64
C GLY A 213 -25.10 12.01 9.35
N ARG A 214 -24.49 11.77 8.20
CA ARG A 214 -24.89 12.31 6.89
C ARG A 214 -25.93 11.47 6.14
N HIS A 215 -26.31 10.31 6.66
CA HIS A 215 -27.30 9.39 6.07
C HIS A 215 -28.52 9.21 6.96
N LYS A 216 -29.02 10.29 7.59
CA LYS A 216 -30.42 10.30 8.07
C LYS A 216 -31.28 10.96 7.00
N PRO A 217 -32.37 10.29 6.57
CA PRO A 217 -33.29 10.78 5.57
C PRO A 217 -34.00 12.03 6.02
#